data_ec919fc194ef44218f9f8f62ef44bf5d
#
_entry.id   ec919fc194ef44218f9f8f62ef44bf5d
#
_cell.length_a   1.000
_cell.length_b   1.000
_cell.length_c   1.000
_cell.angle_alpha   90.00
_cell.angle_beta   90.00
_cell.angle_gamma   90.00
#
_symmetry.space_group_name_H-M   'P 1'
#
loop_
_entity.id
_entity.type
_entity.pdbx_description
1 polymer ?
#
loop_
_entity_poly.entity_id
_entity_poly.type
_entity_poly.pdbx_seq_one_letter_code
_entity_poly.pdbx_strand_id
1 'polypeptide(L)'
;MTSAPIDQSIEKQRVARKSTFTSIALNTVLMTLQIGIGTIAHSQALVADGVHSLADLFSDFVVLLANRHSGAKPDADHNYGHSRYETVASLFLGGVLISVGVGMLWGAGTRLAALDSLPAVHASALAVAALVLVSKEALFRYMLREAKRVRSAMLIANAWHARSDAASSLVVSIGVIGSLAGVRLLDPIAAAIVGFMVARMGWTFGWDALQDLSDRALDESAAADVRALLLSTPGVRDVHEMRTRKMGDFALVDAHILVDPLISVSEGHYIAESARLRVLGDHRVLDALIHVDPENDALAHPPVDLPPREKVLAEVNAALAGSGLQAAAVNLHYLSTGLDVEVILPVAGAGAGAADGAGAGDAAWISETGSAAPSLDRVDLDALKRRLGARKLDVLLQRDVAATSIAGAVEKKAATAAGQAKSSESQNAA
;
A
#
# COMPACT_ATOMS: atom_id res chain seq x y z
N MET A 1 -18.26 -19.00 -28.46
CA MET A 1 -18.86 -19.21 -27.14
C MET A 1 -17.81 -18.85 -26.11
N THR A 2 -17.80 -17.62 -25.61
CA THR A 2 -16.92 -17.14 -24.56
C THR A 2 -17.50 -17.58 -23.23
N SER A 3 -16.85 -18.55 -22.56
CA SER A 3 -17.18 -18.93 -21.19
C SER A 3 -17.13 -17.71 -20.27
N ALA A 4 -18.10 -17.59 -19.35
CA ALA A 4 -18.22 -16.45 -18.45
C ALA A 4 -16.94 -16.28 -17.60
N PRO A 5 -16.57 -15.04 -17.20
CA PRO A 5 -15.32 -14.76 -16.44
C PRO A 5 -15.16 -15.59 -15.15
N ILE A 6 -16.27 -15.96 -14.52
CA ILE A 6 -16.32 -16.79 -13.30
C ILE A 6 -15.85 -18.23 -13.58
N ASP A 7 -16.21 -18.80 -14.72
CA ASP A 7 -15.84 -20.18 -15.11
C ASP A 7 -14.34 -20.31 -15.38
N GLN A 8 -13.71 -19.23 -15.92
CA GLN A 8 -12.26 -19.18 -16.14
C GLN A 8 -11.47 -19.07 -14.84
N SER A 9 -12.00 -18.39 -13.81
CA SER A 9 -11.32 -18.27 -12.52
C SER A 9 -11.31 -19.61 -11.75
N ILE A 10 -12.41 -20.32 -11.77
CA ILE A 10 -12.56 -21.66 -11.15
C ILE A 10 -11.64 -22.67 -11.84
N GLU A 11 -11.55 -22.63 -13.18
CA GLU A 11 -10.68 -23.52 -13.93
C GLU A 11 -9.19 -23.23 -13.64
N LYS A 12 -8.78 -21.95 -13.56
CA LYS A 12 -7.43 -21.56 -13.15
C LYS A 12 -7.07 -22.08 -11.77
N GLN A 13 -7.93 -21.92 -10.78
CA GLN A 13 -7.72 -22.44 -9.42
C GLN A 13 -7.61 -23.96 -9.41
N ARG A 14 -8.46 -24.68 -10.16
CA ARG A 14 -8.40 -26.13 -10.26
C ARG A 14 -7.10 -26.62 -10.87
N VAL A 15 -6.64 -25.98 -11.94
CA VAL A 15 -5.37 -26.30 -12.60
C VAL A 15 -4.19 -25.98 -11.68
N ALA A 16 -4.19 -24.82 -11.03
CA ALA A 16 -3.17 -24.46 -10.04
C ALA A 16 -3.05 -25.52 -8.95
N ARG A 17 -4.15 -25.85 -8.30
CA ARG A 17 -4.19 -26.87 -7.23
C ARG A 17 -3.70 -28.24 -7.72
N LYS A 18 -4.14 -28.69 -8.90
CA LYS A 18 -3.73 -29.98 -9.45
C LYS A 18 -2.24 -30.01 -9.78
N SER A 19 -1.70 -28.96 -10.42
CA SER A 19 -0.27 -28.89 -10.76
C SER A 19 0.61 -28.83 -9.51
N THR A 20 0.23 -28.07 -8.49
CA THR A 20 0.94 -27.98 -7.22
C THR A 20 0.97 -29.33 -6.49
N PHE A 21 -0.18 -30.02 -6.36
CA PHE A 21 -0.21 -31.35 -5.73
C PHE A 21 0.64 -32.37 -6.50
N THR A 22 0.60 -32.34 -7.84
CA THR A 22 1.43 -33.21 -8.66
C THR A 22 2.91 -32.94 -8.46
N SER A 23 3.31 -31.67 -8.39
CA SER A 23 4.67 -31.25 -8.11
C SER A 23 5.15 -31.70 -6.74
N ILE A 24 4.40 -31.44 -5.68
CA ILE A 24 4.72 -31.84 -4.31
C ILE A 24 4.87 -33.38 -4.20
N ALA A 25 3.93 -34.13 -4.73
CA ALA A 25 3.96 -35.59 -4.66
C ALA A 25 5.18 -36.17 -5.40
N LEU A 26 5.45 -35.68 -6.63
CA LEU A 26 6.58 -36.12 -7.42
C LEU A 26 7.91 -35.73 -6.74
N ASN A 27 8.07 -34.47 -6.31
CA ASN A 27 9.28 -34.00 -5.64
C ASN A 27 9.56 -34.74 -4.33
N THR A 28 8.53 -35.08 -3.55
CA THR A 28 8.70 -35.90 -2.33
C THR A 28 9.24 -37.29 -2.64
N VAL A 29 8.71 -37.96 -3.68
CA VAL A 29 9.20 -39.28 -4.10
C VAL A 29 10.64 -39.17 -4.63
N LEU A 30 10.92 -38.21 -5.50
CA LEU A 30 12.25 -38.02 -6.09
C LEU A 30 13.29 -37.68 -5.01
N MET A 31 12.99 -36.75 -4.08
CA MET A 31 13.82 -36.41 -2.94
C MET A 31 14.18 -37.63 -2.09
N THR A 32 13.18 -38.46 -1.76
CA THR A 32 13.41 -39.69 -0.95
C THR A 32 14.33 -40.65 -1.67
N LEU A 33 14.14 -40.84 -2.98
CA LEU A 33 15.02 -41.66 -3.82
C LEU A 33 16.44 -41.08 -3.93
N GLN A 34 16.57 -39.78 -4.11
CA GLN A 34 17.86 -39.09 -4.22
C GLN A 34 18.69 -39.24 -2.94
N ILE A 35 18.10 -38.97 -1.77
CA ILE A 35 18.78 -39.10 -0.48
C ILE A 35 19.10 -40.57 -0.20
N GLY A 36 18.12 -41.47 -0.33
CA GLY A 36 18.26 -42.87 -0.01
C GLY A 36 19.29 -43.57 -0.92
N ILE A 37 19.12 -43.51 -2.22
CA ILE A 37 20.06 -44.13 -3.16
C ILE A 37 21.38 -43.35 -3.24
N GLY A 38 21.38 -42.03 -3.10
CA GLY A 38 22.60 -41.22 -3.08
C GLY A 38 23.55 -41.61 -1.93
N THR A 39 23.01 -41.90 -0.75
CA THR A 39 23.80 -42.35 0.41
C THR A 39 24.34 -43.78 0.17
N ILE A 40 23.54 -44.70 -0.32
CA ILE A 40 23.91 -46.09 -0.60
C ILE A 40 24.93 -46.17 -1.78
N ALA A 41 24.72 -45.34 -2.79
CA ALA A 41 25.58 -45.28 -3.98
C ALA A 41 26.82 -44.40 -3.80
N HIS A 42 27.06 -43.82 -2.63
CA HIS A 42 28.16 -42.94 -2.28
C HIS A 42 28.27 -41.69 -3.18
N SER A 43 27.15 -41.24 -3.78
CA SER A 43 27.11 -40.00 -4.57
C SER A 43 26.69 -38.83 -3.71
N GLN A 44 27.62 -37.92 -3.44
CA GLN A 44 27.35 -36.69 -2.68
C GLN A 44 26.51 -35.71 -3.50
N ALA A 45 26.73 -35.66 -4.81
CA ALA A 45 25.94 -34.80 -5.68
C ALA A 45 24.46 -35.17 -5.69
N LEU A 46 24.13 -36.48 -5.69
CA LEU A 46 22.78 -36.95 -5.65
C LEU A 46 22.10 -36.67 -4.29
N VAL A 47 22.84 -36.84 -3.19
CA VAL A 47 22.36 -36.48 -1.84
C VAL A 47 22.13 -34.96 -1.76
N ALA A 48 23.05 -34.15 -2.31
CA ALA A 48 22.92 -32.69 -2.33
C ALA A 48 21.67 -32.23 -3.09
N ASP A 49 21.36 -32.80 -4.26
CA ASP A 49 20.13 -32.49 -5.02
C ASP A 49 18.86 -32.92 -4.26
N GLY A 50 18.92 -34.05 -3.54
CA GLY A 50 17.84 -34.47 -2.65
C GLY A 50 17.61 -33.54 -1.46
N VAL A 51 18.69 -33.05 -0.84
CA VAL A 51 18.63 -32.06 0.25
C VAL A 51 18.11 -30.70 -0.25
N HIS A 52 18.51 -30.29 -1.46
CA HIS A 52 17.93 -29.11 -2.12
C HIS A 52 16.41 -29.25 -2.31
N SER A 53 15.95 -30.36 -2.88
CA SER A 53 14.52 -30.62 -3.04
C SER A 53 13.76 -30.71 -1.69
N LEU A 54 14.41 -31.20 -0.62
CA LEU A 54 13.85 -31.15 0.74
C LEU A 54 13.72 -29.72 1.25
N ALA A 55 14.74 -28.89 1.00
CA ALA A 55 14.71 -27.48 1.39
C ALA A 55 13.58 -26.71 0.67
N ASP A 56 13.30 -27.02 -0.59
CA ASP A 56 12.19 -26.44 -1.35
C ASP A 56 10.82 -26.83 -0.76
N LEU A 57 10.63 -28.11 -0.44
CA LEU A 57 9.41 -28.58 0.24
C LEU A 57 9.22 -27.95 1.63
N PHE A 58 10.32 -27.78 2.38
CA PHE A 58 10.29 -27.10 3.66
C PHE A 58 9.93 -25.60 3.50
N SER A 59 10.48 -24.97 2.46
CA SER A 59 10.17 -23.58 2.11
C SER A 59 8.69 -23.39 1.81
N ASP A 60 8.12 -24.27 0.98
CA ASP A 60 6.69 -24.26 0.64
C ASP A 60 5.82 -24.39 1.89
N PHE A 61 6.20 -25.26 2.82
CA PHE A 61 5.48 -25.45 4.08
C PHE A 61 5.53 -24.20 4.97
N VAL A 62 6.72 -23.58 5.12
CA VAL A 62 6.89 -22.35 5.91
C VAL A 62 6.08 -21.22 5.31
N VAL A 63 6.10 -21.03 3.99
CA VAL A 63 5.31 -20.01 3.29
C VAL A 63 3.81 -20.24 3.50
N LEU A 64 3.31 -21.47 3.38
CA LEU A 64 1.91 -21.79 3.64
C LEU A 64 1.47 -21.46 5.08
N LEU A 65 2.35 -21.74 6.05
CA LEU A 65 2.10 -21.43 7.46
C LEU A 65 2.10 -19.93 7.71
N ALA A 66 3.07 -19.22 7.13
CA ALA A 66 3.17 -17.77 7.23
C ALA A 66 1.96 -17.07 6.61
N ASN A 67 1.56 -17.46 5.39
CA ASN A 67 0.38 -16.91 4.71
C ASN A 67 -0.92 -17.10 5.49
N ARG A 68 -1.03 -18.18 6.24
CA ARG A 68 -2.21 -18.40 7.09
C ARG A 68 -2.30 -17.38 8.23
N HIS A 69 -1.18 -16.91 8.74
CA HIS A 69 -1.12 -15.94 9.85
C HIS A 69 -1.04 -14.49 9.34
N SER A 70 -0.35 -14.25 8.23
CA SER A 70 -0.17 -12.91 7.66
C SER A 70 -1.49 -12.24 7.22
N GLY A 71 -2.50 -13.03 6.83
CA GLY A 71 -3.83 -12.56 6.46
C GLY A 71 -4.72 -12.14 7.62
N ALA A 72 -4.27 -12.23 8.88
CA ALA A 72 -5.06 -11.79 10.02
C ALA A 72 -5.17 -10.26 10.05
N LYS A 73 -6.39 -9.79 10.42
CA LYS A 73 -6.69 -8.35 10.50
C LYS A 73 -5.89 -7.69 11.62
N PRO A 74 -5.73 -6.35 11.58
CA PRO A 74 -5.19 -5.57 12.69
C PRO A 74 -5.90 -5.89 14.02
N ASP A 75 -5.12 -5.98 15.10
CA ASP A 75 -5.58 -6.17 16.49
C ASP A 75 -4.90 -5.19 17.45
N ALA A 76 -5.10 -5.36 18.75
CA ALA A 76 -4.56 -4.46 19.77
C ALA A 76 -3.02 -4.49 19.84
N ASP A 77 -2.41 -5.64 19.56
CA ASP A 77 -0.97 -5.83 19.61
C ASP A 77 -0.29 -5.50 18.27
N HIS A 78 -1.02 -5.63 17.15
CA HIS A 78 -0.54 -5.42 15.79
C HIS A 78 -1.45 -4.49 15.00
N ASN A 79 -1.35 -3.19 15.27
CA ASN A 79 -2.23 -2.15 14.71
C ASN A 79 -2.16 -2.04 13.17
N TYR A 80 -1.05 -2.45 12.55
CA TYR A 80 -0.88 -2.49 11.09
C TYR A 80 -1.20 -3.87 10.49
N GLY A 81 -1.71 -4.83 11.30
CA GLY A 81 -1.97 -6.20 10.87
C GLY A 81 -0.74 -7.09 10.94
N HIS A 82 -0.86 -8.28 10.34
CA HIS A 82 0.10 -9.37 10.50
C HIS A 82 0.93 -9.67 9.25
N SER A 83 0.87 -8.85 8.21
CA SER A 83 1.53 -9.11 6.91
C SER A 83 3.05 -9.29 7.03
N ARG A 84 3.71 -8.68 8.03
CA ARG A 84 5.15 -8.84 8.28
C ARG A 84 5.57 -10.25 8.73
N TYR A 85 4.63 -11.10 9.19
CA TYR A 85 4.94 -12.49 9.52
C TYR A 85 5.48 -13.28 8.33
N GLU A 86 5.03 -12.96 7.12
CA GLU A 86 5.56 -13.55 5.88
C GLU A 86 7.03 -13.15 5.65
N THR A 87 7.36 -11.88 5.86
CA THR A 87 8.73 -11.39 5.74
C THR A 87 9.65 -12.00 6.79
N VAL A 88 9.18 -12.14 8.05
CA VAL A 88 9.93 -12.83 9.12
C VAL A 88 10.15 -14.30 8.79
N ALA A 89 9.14 -14.98 8.26
CA ALA A 89 9.27 -16.37 7.82
C ALA A 89 10.28 -16.52 6.67
N SER A 90 10.29 -15.58 5.71
CA SER A 90 11.27 -15.53 4.61
C SER A 90 12.70 -15.30 5.12
N LEU A 91 12.89 -14.44 6.13
CA LEU A 91 14.19 -14.23 6.78
C LEU A 91 14.69 -15.51 7.47
N PHE A 92 13.82 -16.16 8.24
CA PHE A 92 14.13 -17.44 8.90
C PHE A 92 14.51 -18.52 7.88
N LEU A 93 13.72 -18.63 6.81
CA LEU A 93 13.98 -19.56 5.73
C LEU A 93 15.32 -19.29 5.03
N GLY A 94 15.65 -18.02 4.77
CA GLY A 94 16.94 -17.61 4.23
C GLY A 94 18.09 -18.10 5.11
N GLY A 95 17.99 -17.96 6.42
CA GLY A 95 18.98 -18.46 7.40
C GLY A 95 19.14 -19.99 7.36
N VAL A 96 18.04 -20.73 7.28
CA VAL A 96 18.06 -22.20 7.17
C VAL A 96 18.73 -22.63 5.85
N LEU A 97 18.35 -22.03 4.73
CA LEU A 97 18.93 -22.36 3.42
C LEU A 97 20.43 -22.06 3.34
N ILE A 98 20.88 -20.92 3.91
CA ILE A 98 22.32 -20.62 4.01
C ILE A 98 23.02 -21.70 4.81
N SER A 99 22.48 -22.07 5.96
CA SER A 99 23.08 -23.08 6.84
C SER A 99 23.20 -24.44 6.14
N VAL A 100 22.14 -24.87 5.43
CA VAL A 100 22.15 -26.10 4.63
C VAL A 100 23.17 -26.02 3.52
N GLY A 101 23.18 -24.94 2.72
CA GLY A 101 24.12 -24.75 1.61
C GLY A 101 25.59 -24.73 2.07
N VAL A 102 25.88 -24.04 3.18
CA VAL A 102 27.22 -24.03 3.80
C VAL A 102 27.59 -25.42 4.29
N GLY A 103 26.69 -26.17 4.90
CA GLY A 103 26.91 -27.57 5.30
C GLY A 103 27.25 -28.46 4.11
N MET A 104 26.55 -28.30 2.99
CA MET A 104 26.83 -29.01 1.74
C MET A 104 28.19 -28.66 1.16
N LEU A 105 28.56 -27.36 1.11
CA LEU A 105 29.87 -26.88 0.68
C LEU A 105 30.99 -27.44 1.58
N TRP A 106 30.81 -27.44 2.87
CA TRP A 106 31.76 -28.02 3.82
C TRP A 106 31.95 -29.52 3.59
N GLY A 107 30.83 -30.28 3.43
CA GLY A 107 30.88 -31.70 3.12
C GLY A 107 31.55 -31.99 1.77
N ALA A 108 31.31 -31.18 0.75
CA ALA A 108 32.00 -31.30 -0.53
C ALA A 108 33.50 -30.97 -0.40
N GLY A 109 33.86 -29.93 0.34
CA GLY A 109 35.26 -29.55 0.61
C GLY A 109 36.06 -30.65 1.31
N THR A 110 35.49 -31.26 2.35
CA THR A 110 36.15 -32.38 3.10
C THR A 110 36.37 -33.59 2.18
N ARG A 111 35.46 -33.91 1.28
CA ARG A 111 35.63 -34.97 0.29
C ARG A 111 36.67 -34.64 -0.77
N LEU A 112 36.71 -33.40 -1.26
CA LEU A 112 37.76 -32.95 -2.20
C LEU A 112 39.16 -33.01 -1.58
N ALA A 113 39.28 -32.79 -0.26
CA ALA A 113 40.55 -32.89 0.44
C ALA A 113 41.01 -34.38 0.66
N ALA A 114 40.09 -35.34 0.53
CA ALA A 114 40.35 -36.74 0.80
C ALA A 114 39.99 -37.66 -0.39
N LEU A 115 40.27 -37.22 -1.60
CA LEU A 115 39.88 -37.90 -2.86
C LEU A 115 40.30 -39.36 -2.97
N ASP A 116 41.51 -39.70 -2.48
CA ASP A 116 42.06 -41.06 -2.53
C ASP A 116 41.30 -42.06 -1.68
N SER A 117 40.63 -41.59 -0.60
CA SER A 117 39.88 -42.40 0.35
C SER A 117 38.40 -42.52 -0.04
N LEU A 118 37.93 -41.84 -1.06
CA LEU A 118 36.53 -41.87 -1.44
C LEU A 118 36.13 -43.21 -2.05
N PRO A 119 35.00 -43.80 -1.59
CA PRO A 119 34.42 -44.95 -2.26
C PRO A 119 33.98 -44.57 -3.69
N ALA A 120 34.06 -45.54 -4.62
CA ALA A 120 33.58 -45.34 -5.97
C ALA A 120 32.06 -45.14 -5.99
N VAL A 121 31.57 -44.19 -6.79
CA VAL A 121 30.14 -44.00 -7.01
C VAL A 121 29.57 -45.20 -7.74
N HIS A 122 28.44 -45.71 -7.28
CA HIS A 122 27.78 -46.84 -7.89
C HIS A 122 26.91 -46.41 -9.09
N ALA A 123 26.76 -47.29 -10.08
CA ALA A 123 25.93 -47.07 -11.28
C ALA A 123 24.45 -46.76 -10.96
N SER A 124 23.95 -47.22 -9.79
CA SER A 124 22.59 -46.92 -9.32
C SER A 124 22.36 -45.38 -9.13
N ALA A 125 23.40 -44.63 -8.79
CA ALA A 125 23.32 -43.17 -8.72
C ALA A 125 22.96 -42.54 -10.10
N LEU A 126 23.54 -43.05 -11.17
CA LEU A 126 23.25 -42.57 -12.54
C LEU A 126 21.80 -42.90 -12.92
N ALA A 127 21.31 -44.09 -12.60
CA ALA A 127 19.93 -44.46 -12.91
C ALA A 127 18.92 -43.51 -12.22
N VAL A 128 19.16 -43.21 -10.93
CA VAL A 128 18.32 -42.26 -10.19
C VAL A 128 18.49 -40.82 -10.69
N ALA A 129 19.71 -40.37 -10.95
CA ALA A 129 19.96 -39.02 -11.50
C ALA A 129 19.24 -38.83 -12.85
N ALA A 130 19.31 -39.82 -13.75
CA ALA A 130 18.59 -39.80 -15.02
C ALA A 130 17.06 -39.80 -14.82
N LEU A 131 16.55 -40.63 -13.92
CA LEU A 131 15.12 -40.66 -13.59
C LEU A 131 14.64 -39.31 -13.07
N VAL A 132 15.40 -38.67 -12.16
CA VAL A 132 15.08 -37.37 -11.59
C VAL A 132 15.07 -36.30 -12.67
N LEU A 133 16.12 -36.23 -13.50
CA LEU A 133 16.23 -35.25 -14.59
C LEU A 133 15.05 -35.37 -15.57
N VAL A 134 14.74 -36.58 -16.02
CA VAL A 134 13.63 -36.84 -16.95
C VAL A 134 12.29 -36.50 -16.29
N SER A 135 12.10 -36.86 -15.02
CA SER A 135 10.86 -36.58 -14.29
C SER A 135 10.63 -35.08 -14.05
N LYS A 136 11.69 -34.33 -13.65
CA LYS A 136 11.61 -32.88 -13.47
C LYS A 136 11.35 -32.15 -14.80
N GLU A 137 12.00 -32.58 -15.92
CA GLU A 137 11.73 -32.00 -17.25
C GLU A 137 10.30 -32.34 -17.72
N ALA A 138 9.81 -33.55 -17.48
CA ALA A 138 8.44 -33.93 -17.79
C ALA A 138 7.42 -33.11 -16.98
N LEU A 139 7.70 -32.91 -15.68
CA LEU A 139 6.89 -32.04 -14.79
C LEU A 139 6.84 -30.61 -15.32
N PHE A 140 8.00 -30.03 -15.66
CA PHE A 140 8.07 -28.70 -16.27
C PHE A 140 7.18 -28.60 -17.51
N ARG A 141 7.30 -29.55 -18.44
CA ARG A 141 6.51 -29.55 -19.68
C ARG A 141 5.01 -29.67 -19.41
N TYR A 142 4.63 -30.51 -18.45
CA TYR A 142 3.25 -30.67 -18.01
C TYR A 142 2.71 -29.34 -17.41
N MET A 143 3.43 -28.75 -16.45
CA MET A 143 3.04 -27.50 -15.82
C MET A 143 2.93 -26.35 -16.83
N LEU A 144 3.92 -26.23 -17.74
CA LEU A 144 3.91 -25.17 -18.75
C LEU A 144 2.73 -25.32 -19.73
N ARG A 145 2.38 -26.55 -20.11
CA ARG A 145 1.22 -26.83 -20.98
C ARG A 145 -0.08 -26.39 -20.30
N GLU A 146 -0.28 -26.79 -19.07
CA GLU A 146 -1.47 -26.44 -18.31
C GLU A 146 -1.55 -24.92 -18.04
N ALA A 147 -0.43 -24.28 -17.67
CA ALA A 147 -0.36 -22.86 -17.45
C ALA A 147 -0.70 -22.03 -18.72
N LYS A 148 -0.21 -22.47 -19.88
CA LYS A 148 -0.53 -21.83 -21.17
C LYS A 148 -2.01 -22.05 -21.54
N ARG A 149 -2.58 -23.22 -21.25
CA ARG A 149 -3.99 -23.55 -21.52
C ARG A 149 -4.93 -22.58 -20.78
N VAL A 150 -4.65 -22.29 -19.51
CA VAL A 150 -5.45 -21.36 -18.69
C VAL A 150 -4.98 -19.90 -18.77
N ARG A 151 -3.96 -19.60 -19.58
CA ARG A 151 -3.39 -18.25 -19.78
C ARG A 151 -3.05 -17.55 -18.46
N SER A 152 -2.40 -18.25 -17.54
CA SER A 152 -1.99 -17.71 -16.24
C SER A 152 -0.50 -17.40 -16.22
N ALA A 153 -0.13 -16.12 -16.13
CA ALA A 153 1.27 -15.69 -16.05
C ALA A 153 1.97 -16.26 -14.80
N MET A 154 1.27 -16.30 -13.66
CA MET A 154 1.76 -16.88 -12.41
C MET A 154 2.11 -18.37 -12.56
N LEU A 155 1.23 -19.18 -13.17
CA LEU A 155 1.51 -20.61 -13.38
C LEU A 155 2.62 -20.83 -14.41
N ILE A 156 2.79 -19.93 -15.38
CA ILE A 156 3.93 -19.96 -16.33
C ILE A 156 5.23 -19.71 -15.56
N ALA A 157 5.28 -18.70 -14.69
CA ALA A 157 6.45 -18.41 -13.86
C ALA A 157 6.81 -19.61 -12.96
N ASN A 158 5.82 -20.22 -12.31
CA ASN A 158 6.03 -21.41 -11.48
C ASN A 158 6.55 -22.62 -12.30
N ALA A 159 6.08 -22.81 -13.54
CA ALA A 159 6.64 -23.83 -14.41
C ALA A 159 8.13 -23.56 -14.76
N TRP A 160 8.51 -22.31 -15.01
CA TRP A 160 9.91 -21.95 -15.25
C TRP A 160 10.80 -22.14 -14.01
N HIS A 161 10.26 -21.93 -12.80
CA HIS A 161 10.96 -22.29 -11.57
C HIS A 161 11.27 -23.81 -11.51
N ALA A 162 10.28 -24.64 -11.75
CA ALA A 162 10.47 -26.09 -11.81
C ALA A 162 11.52 -26.52 -12.88
N ARG A 163 11.69 -25.73 -13.95
CA ARG A 163 12.77 -25.97 -14.93
C ARG A 163 14.14 -25.61 -14.38
N SER A 164 14.24 -24.56 -13.54
CA SER A 164 15.48 -24.22 -12.85
C SER A 164 15.97 -25.37 -11.96
N ASP A 165 15.02 -26.07 -11.29
CA ASP A 165 15.31 -27.23 -10.46
C ASP A 165 15.77 -28.45 -11.32
N ALA A 166 15.27 -28.57 -12.54
CA ALA A 166 15.77 -29.57 -13.49
C ALA A 166 17.20 -29.28 -13.94
N ALA A 167 17.59 -27.99 -14.00
CA ALA A 167 18.96 -27.60 -14.34
C ALA A 167 19.97 -28.00 -13.23
N SER A 168 19.61 -27.89 -11.95
CA SER A 168 20.44 -28.39 -10.85
C SER A 168 20.66 -29.91 -10.95
N SER A 169 19.60 -30.67 -11.25
CA SER A 169 19.69 -32.13 -11.45
C SER A 169 20.51 -32.53 -12.69
N LEU A 170 20.60 -31.66 -13.71
CA LEU A 170 21.52 -31.85 -14.84
C LEU A 170 22.98 -31.74 -14.38
N VAL A 171 23.33 -30.75 -13.55
CA VAL A 171 24.67 -30.61 -12.97
C VAL A 171 25.06 -31.86 -12.19
N VAL A 172 24.13 -32.37 -11.36
CA VAL A 172 24.32 -33.62 -10.61
C VAL A 172 24.53 -34.79 -11.53
N SER A 173 23.73 -34.94 -12.59
CA SER A 173 23.87 -36.02 -13.58
C SER A 173 25.26 -36.02 -14.25
N ILE A 174 25.75 -34.83 -14.60
CA ILE A 174 27.11 -34.66 -15.19
C ILE A 174 28.19 -35.07 -14.16
N GLY A 175 28.04 -34.66 -12.88
CA GLY A 175 28.95 -35.04 -11.79
C GLY A 175 29.03 -36.54 -11.60
N VAL A 176 27.88 -37.23 -11.56
CA VAL A 176 27.79 -38.69 -11.44
C VAL A 176 28.38 -39.40 -12.64
N ILE A 177 28.06 -38.97 -13.86
CA ILE A 177 28.64 -39.54 -15.10
C ILE A 177 30.15 -39.41 -15.10
N GLY A 178 30.66 -38.25 -14.78
CA GLY A 178 32.12 -38.02 -14.77
C GLY A 178 32.84 -38.83 -13.69
N SER A 179 32.20 -38.99 -12.51
CA SER A 179 32.74 -39.85 -11.45
C SER A 179 32.79 -41.34 -11.88
N LEU A 180 31.73 -41.82 -12.53
CA LEU A 180 31.70 -43.18 -13.10
C LEU A 180 32.70 -43.38 -14.24
N ALA A 181 33.03 -42.31 -14.99
CA ALA A 181 34.06 -42.32 -16.03
C ALA A 181 35.51 -42.29 -15.46
N GLY A 182 35.65 -42.31 -14.12
CA GLY A 182 36.95 -42.35 -13.46
C GLY A 182 37.45 -41.01 -12.90
N VAL A 183 36.73 -39.91 -13.13
CA VAL A 183 37.08 -38.59 -12.62
C VAL A 183 36.36 -38.35 -11.28
N ARG A 184 36.87 -38.95 -10.18
CA ARG A 184 36.23 -38.99 -8.85
C ARG A 184 35.89 -37.62 -8.26
N LEU A 185 36.61 -36.58 -8.66
CA LEU A 185 36.41 -35.20 -8.18
C LEU A 185 35.09 -34.57 -8.68
N LEU A 186 34.48 -35.09 -9.75
CA LEU A 186 33.31 -34.43 -10.37
C LEU A 186 32.02 -34.56 -9.52
N ASP A 187 31.84 -35.67 -8.77
CA ASP A 187 30.70 -35.79 -7.86
C ASP A 187 30.77 -34.80 -6.70
N PRO A 188 31.89 -34.64 -5.94
CA PRO A 188 32.00 -33.59 -4.93
C PRO A 188 31.90 -32.16 -5.48
N ILE A 189 32.42 -31.90 -6.70
CA ILE A 189 32.29 -30.58 -7.33
C ILE A 189 30.83 -30.29 -7.66
N ALA A 190 30.09 -31.25 -8.22
CA ALA A 190 28.66 -31.08 -8.49
C ALA A 190 27.89 -30.83 -7.18
N ALA A 191 28.21 -31.54 -6.12
CA ALA A 191 27.64 -31.30 -4.78
C ALA A 191 27.95 -29.87 -4.26
N ALA A 192 29.18 -29.39 -4.49
CA ALA A 192 29.55 -28.01 -4.12
C ALA A 192 28.79 -26.96 -4.91
N ILE A 193 28.58 -27.19 -6.21
CA ILE A 193 27.78 -26.28 -7.07
C ILE A 193 26.34 -26.21 -6.56
N VAL A 194 25.71 -27.35 -6.27
CA VAL A 194 24.35 -27.37 -5.72
C VAL A 194 24.30 -26.67 -4.35
N GLY A 195 25.26 -26.97 -3.45
CA GLY A 195 25.37 -26.30 -2.14
C GLY A 195 25.51 -24.78 -2.26
N PHE A 196 26.32 -24.30 -3.22
CA PHE A 196 26.44 -22.88 -3.52
C PHE A 196 25.13 -22.28 -4.03
N MET A 197 24.41 -22.97 -4.90
CA MET A 197 23.10 -22.52 -5.40
C MET A 197 22.09 -22.36 -4.25
N VAL A 198 22.04 -23.33 -3.33
CA VAL A 198 21.17 -23.28 -2.15
C VAL A 198 21.56 -22.12 -1.22
N ALA A 199 22.85 -21.97 -0.93
CA ALA A 199 23.34 -20.87 -0.08
C ALA A 199 23.02 -19.50 -0.70
N ARG A 200 23.24 -19.36 -2.00
CA ARG A 200 22.91 -18.13 -2.74
C ARG A 200 21.41 -17.81 -2.70
N MET A 201 20.55 -18.81 -2.89
CA MET A 201 19.10 -18.65 -2.80
C MET A 201 18.71 -18.19 -1.38
N GLY A 202 19.25 -18.84 -0.35
CA GLY A 202 19.04 -18.43 1.04
C GLY A 202 19.51 -16.99 1.31
N TRP A 203 20.66 -16.60 0.76
CA TRP A 203 21.14 -15.22 0.84
C TRP A 203 20.19 -14.23 0.21
N THR A 204 19.66 -14.52 -0.97
CA THR A 204 18.70 -13.65 -1.67
C THR A 204 17.43 -13.49 -0.84
N PHE A 205 16.85 -14.58 -0.36
CA PHE A 205 15.63 -14.52 0.47
C PHE A 205 15.85 -13.78 1.78
N GLY A 206 16.96 -14.09 2.46
CA GLY A 206 17.31 -13.43 3.72
C GLY A 206 17.57 -11.93 3.56
N TRP A 207 18.30 -11.57 2.47
CA TRP A 207 18.61 -10.17 2.19
C TRP A 207 17.36 -9.37 1.81
N ASP A 208 16.50 -9.91 0.93
CA ASP A 208 15.26 -9.27 0.55
C ASP A 208 14.32 -9.07 1.73
N ALA A 209 14.17 -10.11 2.58
CA ALA A 209 13.39 -10.01 3.79
C ALA A 209 13.94 -8.98 4.78
N LEU A 210 15.28 -8.91 4.94
CA LEU A 210 15.93 -7.91 5.79
C LEU A 210 15.66 -6.48 5.28
N GLN A 211 15.75 -6.27 3.97
CA GLN A 211 15.44 -4.98 3.36
C GLN A 211 13.97 -4.59 3.58
N ASP A 212 13.04 -5.54 3.41
CA ASP A 212 11.60 -5.28 3.61
C ASP A 212 11.28 -5.02 5.09
N LEU A 213 11.95 -5.69 6.05
CA LEU A 213 11.85 -5.40 7.49
C LEU A 213 12.45 -4.02 7.84
N SER A 214 13.42 -3.54 7.05
CA SER A 214 14.03 -2.22 7.17
C SER A 214 13.29 -1.14 6.38
N ASP A 215 12.00 -1.34 6.14
CA ASP A 215 11.10 -0.40 5.46
C ASP A 215 11.54 -0.05 4.01
N ARG A 216 11.94 -1.07 3.22
CA ARG A 216 12.25 -0.91 1.79
C ARG A 216 11.10 -0.17 1.09
N ALA A 217 11.45 0.88 0.34
CA ALA A 217 10.49 1.59 -0.50
C ALA A 217 9.97 0.73 -1.67
N LEU A 218 8.86 1.16 -2.25
CA LEU A 218 8.39 0.65 -3.54
C LEU A 218 9.43 0.90 -4.63
N ASP A 219 9.38 0.10 -5.69
CA ASP A 219 10.17 0.34 -6.89
C ASP A 219 9.79 1.69 -7.50
N GLU A 220 10.75 2.36 -8.14
CA GLU A 220 10.59 3.72 -8.69
C GLU A 220 9.36 3.85 -9.61
N SER A 221 9.10 2.84 -10.45
CA SER A 221 7.93 2.83 -11.33
C SER A 221 6.61 2.75 -10.54
N ALA A 222 6.55 1.90 -9.51
CA ALA A 222 5.36 1.77 -8.67
C ALA A 222 5.12 3.03 -7.82
N ALA A 223 6.19 3.64 -7.30
CA ALA A 223 6.11 4.91 -6.59
C ALA A 223 5.63 6.06 -7.51
N ALA A 224 6.10 6.07 -8.77
CA ALA A 224 5.64 7.03 -9.76
C ALA A 224 4.15 6.87 -10.11
N ASP A 225 3.65 5.63 -10.22
CA ASP A 225 2.23 5.34 -10.43
C ASP A 225 1.38 5.91 -9.28
N VAL A 226 1.78 5.65 -8.02
CA VAL A 226 1.08 6.17 -6.83
C VAL A 226 1.08 7.70 -6.83
N ARG A 227 2.24 8.33 -7.13
CA ARG A 227 2.33 9.79 -7.25
C ARG A 227 1.40 10.35 -8.33
N ALA A 228 1.30 9.68 -9.47
CA ALA A 228 0.41 10.09 -10.55
C ALA A 228 -1.07 10.00 -10.13
N LEU A 229 -1.46 8.98 -9.37
CA LEU A 229 -2.82 8.86 -8.80
C LEU A 229 -3.14 10.01 -7.86
N LEU A 230 -2.22 10.39 -6.96
CA LEU A 230 -2.38 11.52 -6.06
C LEU A 230 -2.55 12.83 -6.84
N LEU A 231 -1.67 13.11 -7.80
CA LEU A 231 -1.70 14.32 -8.63
C LEU A 231 -2.96 14.41 -9.51
N SER A 232 -3.55 13.26 -9.88
CA SER A 232 -4.79 13.22 -10.67
C SER A 232 -6.04 13.57 -9.85
N THR A 233 -5.91 13.74 -8.52
CA THR A 233 -7.05 14.03 -7.64
C THR A 233 -7.43 15.50 -7.74
N PRO A 234 -8.70 15.83 -8.03
CA PRO A 234 -9.16 17.21 -8.06
C PRO A 234 -8.89 17.94 -6.74
N GLY A 235 -8.33 19.14 -6.81
CA GLY A 235 -7.95 19.93 -5.65
C GLY A 235 -6.50 19.75 -5.18
N VAL A 236 -5.82 18.68 -5.60
CA VAL A 236 -4.39 18.48 -5.36
C VAL A 236 -3.58 19.32 -6.35
N ARG A 237 -2.72 20.20 -5.84
CA ARG A 237 -1.82 21.06 -6.64
C ARG A 237 -0.47 20.44 -6.86
N ASP A 238 0.08 19.79 -5.83
CA ASP A 238 1.35 19.05 -5.88
C ASP A 238 1.40 17.97 -4.80
N VAL A 239 2.42 17.12 -4.87
CA VAL A 239 2.71 16.06 -3.90
C VAL A 239 4.16 16.17 -3.48
N HIS A 240 4.43 16.26 -2.19
CA HIS A 240 5.78 16.28 -1.64
C HIS A 240 5.90 15.28 -0.48
N GLU A 241 7.12 15.02 -0.02
CA GLU A 241 7.42 14.09 1.08
C GLU A 241 6.73 12.71 0.99
N MET A 242 6.53 12.20 -0.24
CA MET A 242 5.96 10.88 -0.41
C MET A 242 6.95 9.82 0.06
N ARG A 243 6.54 9.01 1.03
CA ARG A 243 7.26 7.87 1.58
C ARG A 243 6.45 6.61 1.36
N THR A 244 7.12 5.55 0.97
CA THR A 244 6.48 4.24 0.79
C THR A 244 7.28 3.18 1.51
N ARG A 245 6.62 2.12 1.99
CA ARG A 245 7.29 0.96 2.57
C ARG A 245 6.55 -0.32 2.23
N LYS A 246 7.30 -1.38 1.95
CA LYS A 246 6.74 -2.71 1.72
C LYS A 246 6.27 -3.34 3.00
N MET A 247 5.17 -4.09 2.92
CA MET A 247 4.58 -4.84 4.02
C MET A 247 3.98 -6.14 3.49
N GLY A 248 4.83 -7.18 3.38
CA GLY A 248 4.53 -8.38 2.63
C GLY A 248 4.37 -8.07 1.13
N ASP A 249 3.30 -8.54 0.52
CA ASP A 249 2.98 -8.28 -0.89
C ASP A 249 2.38 -6.89 -1.15
N PHE A 250 2.13 -6.11 -0.09
CA PHE A 250 1.49 -4.80 -0.15
C PHE A 250 2.47 -3.67 0.19
N ALA A 251 1.98 -2.44 0.07
CA ALA A 251 2.69 -1.25 0.49
C ALA A 251 1.84 -0.35 1.40
N LEU A 252 2.50 0.37 2.28
CA LEU A 252 1.96 1.53 2.97
C LEU A 252 2.51 2.80 2.31
N VAL A 253 1.67 3.82 2.20
CA VAL A 253 1.99 5.09 1.55
C VAL A 253 1.71 6.22 2.53
N ASP A 254 2.73 7.02 2.81
CA ASP A 254 2.60 8.29 3.53
C ASP A 254 2.93 9.41 2.54
N ALA A 255 2.03 10.36 2.35
CA ALA A 255 2.23 11.44 1.38
C ALA A 255 1.61 12.75 1.85
N HIS A 256 2.27 13.84 1.52
CA HIS A 256 1.79 15.20 1.71
C HIS A 256 1.26 15.76 0.40
N ILE A 257 0.03 16.23 0.41
CA ILE A 257 -0.60 16.89 -0.75
C ILE A 257 -0.72 18.39 -0.50
N LEU A 258 -0.30 19.15 -1.50
CA LEU A 258 -0.47 20.59 -1.50
C LEU A 258 -1.85 20.96 -2.05
N VAL A 259 -2.59 21.78 -1.31
CA VAL A 259 -3.92 22.27 -1.68
C VAL A 259 -3.94 23.81 -1.73
N ASP A 260 -5.08 24.39 -2.04
CA ASP A 260 -5.25 25.84 -1.92
C ASP A 260 -5.21 26.26 -0.44
N PRO A 261 -4.37 27.21 -0.03
CA PRO A 261 -4.26 27.65 1.37
C PRO A 261 -5.51 28.34 1.92
N LEU A 262 -6.46 28.72 1.06
CA LEU A 262 -7.66 29.44 1.45
C LEU A 262 -8.91 28.57 1.54
N ILE A 263 -8.80 27.26 1.31
CA ILE A 263 -9.92 26.33 1.48
C ILE A 263 -10.20 26.04 2.96
N SER A 264 -11.38 25.54 3.25
CA SER A 264 -11.72 25.10 4.60
C SER A 264 -11.02 23.78 4.95
N VAL A 265 -10.84 23.52 6.26
CA VAL A 265 -10.33 22.23 6.76
C VAL A 265 -11.17 21.05 6.26
N SER A 266 -12.50 21.22 6.20
CA SER A 266 -13.41 20.17 5.72
C SER A 266 -13.23 19.89 4.22
N GLU A 267 -12.96 20.89 3.41
CA GLU A 267 -12.66 20.73 1.99
C GLU A 267 -11.29 20.07 1.81
N GLY A 268 -10.27 20.49 2.54
CA GLY A 268 -8.96 19.84 2.54
C GLY A 268 -9.05 18.35 2.95
N HIS A 269 -9.83 18.05 4.00
CA HIS A 269 -10.09 16.67 4.41
C HIS A 269 -10.79 15.86 3.31
N TYR A 270 -11.78 16.43 2.62
CA TYR A 270 -12.46 15.77 1.52
C TYR A 270 -11.50 15.47 0.35
N ILE A 271 -10.60 16.40 0.03
CA ILE A 271 -9.57 16.20 -1.01
C ILE A 271 -8.63 15.06 -0.58
N ALA A 272 -8.15 15.06 0.67
CA ALA A 272 -7.27 14.02 1.20
C ALA A 272 -7.93 12.63 1.15
N GLU A 273 -9.18 12.50 1.58
CA GLU A 273 -9.90 11.23 1.56
C GLU A 273 -10.16 10.76 0.11
N SER A 274 -10.45 11.70 -0.79
CA SER A 274 -10.59 11.40 -2.22
C SER A 274 -9.28 10.89 -2.83
N ALA A 275 -8.14 11.50 -2.46
CA ALA A 275 -6.81 11.07 -2.86
C ALA A 275 -6.47 9.69 -2.28
N ARG A 276 -6.75 9.48 -1.00
CA ARG A 276 -6.57 8.20 -0.30
C ARG A 276 -7.33 7.08 -0.99
N LEU A 277 -8.62 7.26 -1.27
CA LEU A 277 -9.46 6.25 -1.93
C LEU A 277 -8.96 5.91 -3.34
N ARG A 278 -8.40 6.88 -4.08
CA ARG A 278 -7.79 6.61 -5.40
C ARG A 278 -6.56 5.74 -5.28
N VAL A 279 -5.68 6.03 -4.31
CA VAL A 279 -4.47 5.24 -4.06
C VAL A 279 -4.82 3.83 -3.59
N LEU A 280 -5.82 3.67 -2.72
CA LEU A 280 -6.34 2.35 -2.30
C LEU A 280 -7.00 1.57 -3.43
N GLY A 281 -7.36 2.21 -4.54
CA GLY A 281 -7.80 1.54 -5.77
C GLY A 281 -6.67 0.76 -6.45
N ASP A 282 -5.42 1.05 -6.15
CA ASP A 282 -4.27 0.23 -6.56
C ASP A 282 -4.16 -0.98 -5.63
N HIS A 283 -4.34 -2.17 -6.18
CA HIS A 283 -4.30 -3.43 -5.43
C HIS A 283 -2.98 -3.73 -4.70
N ARG A 284 -1.92 -2.96 -5.00
CA ARG A 284 -0.61 -3.04 -4.33
C ARG A 284 -0.58 -2.27 -3.01
N VAL A 285 -1.52 -1.34 -2.78
CA VAL A 285 -1.54 -0.47 -1.59
C VAL A 285 -2.50 -1.04 -0.54
N LEU A 286 -1.98 -1.28 0.67
CA LEU A 286 -2.76 -1.75 1.82
C LEU A 286 -3.45 -0.60 2.55
N ASP A 287 -2.72 0.50 2.78
CA ASP A 287 -3.24 1.71 3.39
C ASP A 287 -2.43 2.92 2.95
N ALA A 288 -3.05 4.10 3.07
CA ALA A 288 -2.42 5.37 2.72
C ALA A 288 -2.78 6.44 3.76
N LEU A 289 -1.77 7.14 4.27
CA LEU A 289 -1.91 8.33 5.10
C LEU A 289 -1.63 9.56 4.24
N ILE A 290 -2.65 10.40 4.06
CA ILE A 290 -2.54 11.61 3.24
C ILE A 290 -2.63 12.83 4.16
N HIS A 291 -1.51 13.54 4.28
CA HIS A 291 -1.44 14.83 4.96
C HIS A 291 -1.81 15.96 3.99
N VAL A 292 -2.44 17.02 4.51
CA VAL A 292 -2.87 18.17 3.71
C VAL A 292 -2.10 19.39 4.14
N ASP A 293 -1.36 19.99 3.20
CA ASP A 293 -0.57 21.16 3.45
C ASP A 293 -1.06 22.36 2.61
N PRO A 294 -1.19 23.55 3.23
CA PRO A 294 -1.49 24.79 2.52
C PRO A 294 -0.29 25.31 1.73
N GLU A 295 0.93 24.96 2.16
CA GLU A 295 2.21 25.34 1.56
C GLU A 295 3.16 24.13 1.63
N ASN A 296 4.24 24.14 0.86
CA ASN A 296 5.24 23.08 0.91
C ASN A 296 6.15 23.23 2.14
N ASP A 297 5.92 22.45 3.17
CA ASP A 297 6.64 22.49 4.45
C ASP A 297 8.14 22.18 4.33
N ALA A 298 8.58 21.50 3.27
CA ALA A 298 9.99 21.28 3.01
C ALA A 298 10.72 22.57 2.57
N LEU A 299 9.99 23.57 2.10
CA LEU A 299 10.54 24.82 1.56
C LEU A 299 10.26 26.02 2.45
N ALA A 300 9.15 26.02 3.19
CA ALA A 300 8.67 27.17 3.93
C ALA A 300 7.87 26.75 5.16
N HIS A 301 8.07 27.44 6.28
CA HIS A 301 7.31 27.21 7.51
C HIS A 301 6.70 28.52 8.01
N PRO A 302 5.49 28.50 8.58
CA PRO A 302 4.93 29.66 9.26
C PRO A 302 5.88 30.17 10.38
N PRO A 303 6.02 31.50 10.59
CA PRO A 303 6.76 32.03 11.72
C PRO A 303 6.20 31.50 13.06
N VAL A 304 7.09 31.11 13.98
CA VAL A 304 6.69 30.50 15.27
C VAL A 304 5.98 31.49 16.21
N ASP A 305 6.24 32.82 16.02
CA ASP A 305 5.75 33.89 16.90
C ASP A 305 4.39 34.45 16.50
N LEU A 306 3.67 33.83 15.57
CA LEU A 306 2.34 34.25 15.17
C LEU A 306 1.33 34.10 16.34
N PRO A 307 0.41 35.06 16.54
CA PRO A 307 -0.53 35.02 17.63
C PRO A 307 -1.53 33.83 17.46
N PRO A 308 -1.83 33.08 18.54
CA PRO A 308 -2.83 32.04 18.48
C PRO A 308 -4.25 32.61 18.27
N ARG A 309 -5.16 31.77 17.77
CA ARG A 309 -6.54 32.14 17.42
C ARG A 309 -7.26 32.92 18.51
N GLU A 310 -7.14 32.50 19.78
CA GLU A 310 -7.80 33.14 20.91
C GLU A 310 -7.38 34.59 21.08
N LYS A 311 -6.09 34.89 20.90
CA LYS A 311 -5.54 36.24 20.98
C LYS A 311 -6.05 37.10 19.83
N VAL A 312 -6.07 36.53 18.61
CA VAL A 312 -6.58 37.27 17.43
C VAL A 312 -8.06 37.58 17.60
N LEU A 313 -8.89 36.65 18.06
CA LEU A 313 -10.30 36.90 18.32
C LEU A 313 -10.54 37.94 19.40
N ALA A 314 -9.74 37.94 20.48
CA ALA A 314 -9.85 38.95 21.54
C ALA A 314 -9.55 40.36 20.98
N GLU A 315 -8.50 40.53 20.18
CA GLU A 315 -8.13 41.78 19.55
C GLU A 315 -9.17 42.27 18.52
N VAL A 316 -9.71 41.36 17.71
CA VAL A 316 -10.79 41.69 16.75
C VAL A 316 -12.03 42.15 17.50
N ASN A 317 -12.47 41.44 18.52
CA ASN A 317 -13.66 41.79 19.33
C ASN A 317 -13.45 43.13 20.06
N ALA A 318 -12.26 43.36 20.62
CA ALA A 318 -11.93 44.64 21.28
C ALA A 318 -11.96 45.81 20.29
N ALA A 319 -11.50 45.61 19.06
CA ALA A 319 -11.54 46.65 18.01
C ALA A 319 -12.98 46.93 17.55
N LEU A 320 -13.85 45.95 17.53
CA LEU A 320 -15.25 46.10 17.12
C LEU A 320 -16.18 46.63 18.25
N ALA A 321 -15.79 46.49 19.54
CA ALA A 321 -16.66 46.81 20.69
C ALA A 321 -17.22 48.23 20.68
N GLY A 322 -16.46 49.25 20.16
CA GLY A 322 -16.90 50.63 20.10
C GLY A 322 -17.74 50.99 18.85
N SER A 323 -17.86 50.09 17.89
CA SER A 323 -18.55 50.32 16.61
C SER A 323 -19.98 49.78 16.56
N GLY A 324 -20.40 49.01 17.58
CA GLY A 324 -21.68 48.31 17.58
C GLY A 324 -21.73 47.11 16.62
N LEU A 325 -20.58 46.74 16.03
CA LEU A 325 -20.44 45.58 15.14
C LEU A 325 -19.97 44.34 15.90
N GLN A 326 -20.38 43.20 15.42
CA GLN A 326 -19.87 41.88 15.86
C GLN A 326 -19.46 41.07 14.66
N ALA A 327 -18.32 40.40 14.74
CA ALA A 327 -17.90 39.50 13.67
C ALA A 327 -18.81 38.26 13.62
N ALA A 328 -19.35 37.95 12.46
CA ALA A 328 -20.08 36.69 12.21
C ALA A 328 -19.11 35.53 12.15
N ALA A 329 -17.90 35.73 11.55
CA ALA A 329 -16.82 34.76 11.52
C ALA A 329 -15.48 35.47 11.41
N VAL A 330 -14.43 34.76 11.82
CA VAL A 330 -13.01 35.19 11.60
C VAL A 330 -12.25 33.99 11.07
N ASN A 331 -11.74 34.09 9.85
CA ASN A 331 -10.88 33.08 9.23
C ASN A 331 -9.43 33.52 9.39
N LEU A 332 -8.56 32.56 9.71
CA LEU A 332 -7.14 32.79 9.92
C LEU A 332 -6.34 31.86 9.02
N HIS A 333 -5.41 32.43 8.27
CA HIS A 333 -4.50 31.66 7.43
C HIS A 333 -3.07 31.92 7.92
N TYR A 334 -2.47 30.90 8.53
CA TYR A 334 -1.10 30.91 9.02
C TYR A 334 -0.19 30.41 7.91
N LEU A 335 0.49 31.34 7.24
CA LEU A 335 1.33 31.05 6.07
C LEU A 335 2.79 31.40 6.38
N SER A 336 3.72 30.88 5.59
CA SER A 336 5.15 31.22 5.70
C SER A 336 5.43 32.69 5.55
N THR A 337 4.59 33.43 4.83
CA THR A 337 4.63 34.86 4.65
C THR A 337 4.04 35.66 5.80
N GLY A 338 3.40 35.00 6.78
CA GLY A 338 2.77 35.63 7.94
C GLY A 338 1.30 35.28 8.10
N LEU A 339 0.59 35.97 8.99
CA LEU A 339 -0.80 35.80 9.30
C LEU A 339 -1.69 36.63 8.38
N ASP A 340 -2.63 35.98 7.68
CA ASP A 340 -3.74 36.66 7.00
C ASP A 340 -5.02 36.49 7.80
N VAL A 341 -5.77 37.54 7.98
CA VAL A 341 -6.99 37.58 8.79
C VAL A 341 -8.15 38.06 7.92
N GLU A 342 -9.21 37.31 7.87
CA GLU A 342 -10.48 37.71 7.24
C GLU A 342 -11.55 37.85 8.32
N VAL A 343 -12.10 39.05 8.48
CA VAL A 343 -13.20 39.33 9.42
C VAL A 343 -14.48 39.46 8.62
N ILE A 344 -15.43 38.57 8.88
CA ILE A 344 -16.75 38.55 8.23
C ILE A 344 -17.75 39.29 9.11
N LEU A 345 -18.29 40.39 8.63
CA LEU A 345 -19.30 41.18 9.32
C LEU A 345 -20.69 40.92 8.71
N PRO A 346 -21.75 40.73 9.52
CA PRO A 346 -23.09 40.66 9.00
C PRO A 346 -23.53 42.03 8.49
N VAL A 347 -24.08 42.13 7.28
CA VAL A 347 -24.81 43.34 6.84
C VAL A 347 -26.21 43.21 7.44
N ALA A 348 -26.53 44.08 8.40
CA ALA A 348 -27.89 44.17 8.92
C ALA A 348 -28.85 44.39 7.74
N GLY A 349 -29.66 43.38 7.42
CA GLY A 349 -30.68 43.47 6.40
C GLY A 349 -31.66 44.55 6.74
N ALA A 350 -31.96 45.41 5.81
CA ALA A 350 -33.11 46.33 5.89
C ALA A 350 -34.34 45.48 6.30
N GLY A 351 -34.87 45.76 7.50
CA GLY A 351 -35.79 44.96 8.26
C GLY A 351 -36.99 44.43 7.45
N ALA A 352 -37.39 43.26 7.81
CA ALA A 352 -38.73 42.79 7.57
C ALA A 352 -39.75 43.70 8.32
N GLY A 353 -40.19 44.77 7.62
CA GLY A 353 -41.13 45.70 8.18
C GLY A 353 -41.40 46.87 7.25
N ALA A 354 -42.00 46.56 6.06
CA ALA A 354 -42.81 47.48 5.31
C ALA A 354 -43.57 46.73 4.21
N ALA A 355 -44.65 46.11 4.57
CA ALA A 355 -45.75 46.00 3.65
C ALA A 355 -46.39 47.36 3.55
N ASP A 356 -46.64 47.77 2.27
CA ASP A 356 -47.47 48.85 1.82
C ASP A 356 -46.97 50.31 1.88
N GLY A 357 -46.55 50.82 0.73
CA GLY A 357 -46.92 52.16 0.24
C GLY A 357 -45.91 53.25 0.44
N ALA A 358 -45.42 53.79 -0.70
CA ALA A 358 -44.97 55.15 -0.96
C ALA A 358 -43.48 55.52 -0.78
N GLY A 359 -42.91 55.96 -1.94
CA GLY A 359 -42.03 57.14 -1.99
C GLY A 359 -40.54 56.89 -1.81
N ALA A 360 -39.78 57.01 -2.91
CA ALA A 360 -38.36 57.22 -2.88
C ALA A 360 -38.01 58.50 -2.06
N GLY A 361 -37.23 58.34 -0.98
CA GLY A 361 -36.71 59.42 -0.21
C GLY A 361 -35.79 58.87 0.88
N ASP A 362 -34.56 59.39 0.94
CA ASP A 362 -33.46 59.18 1.84
C ASP A 362 -33.81 58.43 3.12
N ALA A 363 -33.50 57.14 3.21
CA ALA A 363 -33.69 56.35 4.42
C ALA A 363 -32.55 56.62 5.43
N ALA A 364 -32.67 57.65 6.19
CA ALA A 364 -31.91 57.83 7.44
C ALA A 364 -32.29 56.75 8.43
N TRP A 365 -31.39 55.84 8.77
CA TRP A 365 -31.53 54.84 9.83
C TRP A 365 -31.54 55.52 11.19
N ILE A 366 -32.69 55.79 11.73
CA ILE A 366 -32.85 56.22 13.12
C ILE A 366 -33.21 55.00 13.97
N SER A 367 -32.28 54.54 14.76
CA SER A 367 -32.53 53.56 15.83
C SER A 367 -33.34 54.29 16.93
N GLU A 368 -34.51 53.78 17.32
CA GLU A 368 -35.37 54.30 18.42
C GLU A 368 -34.65 54.30 19.79
N THR A 369 -33.43 53.80 19.92
CA THR A 369 -32.64 53.77 21.14
C THR A 369 -31.59 54.84 21.28
N GLY A 370 -31.46 55.76 20.36
CA GLY A 370 -30.43 56.84 20.38
C GLY A 370 -28.99 56.37 20.23
N SER A 371 -28.76 55.11 19.91
CA SER A 371 -27.43 54.55 19.60
C SER A 371 -27.08 54.84 18.14
N ALA A 372 -25.88 55.35 17.93
CA ALA A 372 -25.39 55.62 16.56
C ALA A 372 -25.38 54.32 15.75
N ALA A 373 -25.81 54.38 14.49
CA ALA A 373 -25.79 53.24 13.57
C ALA A 373 -24.43 52.53 13.55
N PRO A 374 -24.37 51.24 13.51
CA PRO A 374 -23.13 50.46 13.38
C PRO A 374 -22.35 50.91 12.13
N SER A 375 -21.12 51.37 12.28
CA SER A 375 -20.32 51.86 11.17
C SER A 375 -18.89 51.33 11.24
N LEU A 376 -18.43 50.82 10.15
CA LEU A 376 -17.04 50.36 9.97
C LEU A 376 -16.04 51.50 10.02
N ASP A 377 -16.47 52.74 9.67
CA ASP A 377 -15.64 53.96 9.71
C ASP A 377 -15.11 54.29 11.11
N ARG A 378 -15.68 53.68 12.16
CA ARG A 378 -15.24 53.85 13.54
C ARG A 378 -14.16 52.87 13.97
N VAL A 379 -13.81 51.91 13.12
CA VAL A 379 -12.82 50.86 13.38
C VAL A 379 -11.52 51.26 12.68
N ASP A 380 -10.45 51.49 13.46
CA ASP A 380 -9.12 51.66 12.88
C ASP A 380 -8.54 50.28 12.51
N LEU A 381 -8.79 49.90 11.26
CA LEU A 381 -8.34 48.64 10.70
C LEU A 381 -6.80 48.56 10.58
N ASP A 382 -6.13 49.68 10.36
CA ASP A 382 -4.66 49.74 10.28
C ASP A 382 -4.03 49.54 11.68
N ALA A 383 -4.62 50.11 12.72
CA ALA A 383 -4.19 49.86 14.08
C ALA A 383 -4.44 48.40 14.49
N LEU A 384 -5.57 47.81 14.11
CA LEU A 384 -5.88 46.43 14.35
C LEU A 384 -4.87 45.50 13.63
N LYS A 385 -4.61 45.72 12.35
CA LYS A 385 -3.63 44.97 11.56
C LYS A 385 -2.23 45.03 12.21
N ARG A 386 -1.78 46.21 12.68
CA ARG A 386 -0.50 46.32 13.37
C ARG A 386 -0.46 45.58 14.71
N ARG A 387 -1.53 45.62 15.51
CA ARG A 387 -1.63 44.88 16.80
C ARG A 387 -1.61 43.38 16.63
N LEU A 388 -2.25 42.90 15.57
CA LEU A 388 -2.27 41.47 15.21
C LEU A 388 -0.93 41.00 14.62
N GLY A 389 -0.06 41.92 14.16
CA GLY A 389 1.09 41.55 13.35
C GLY A 389 0.68 40.86 12.04
N ALA A 390 -0.54 41.12 11.56
CA ALA A 390 -1.07 40.49 10.37
C ALA A 390 -0.45 41.05 9.10
N ARG A 391 -0.08 40.17 8.16
CA ARG A 391 0.35 40.57 6.83
C ARG A 391 -0.81 41.20 6.05
N LYS A 392 -1.97 40.60 6.13
CA LYS A 392 -3.20 41.02 5.45
C LYS A 392 -4.37 40.98 6.44
N LEU A 393 -5.25 41.99 6.33
CA LEU A 393 -6.49 42.10 7.06
C LEU A 393 -7.60 42.46 6.08
N ASP A 394 -8.48 41.53 5.79
CA ASP A 394 -9.65 41.73 4.94
C ASP A 394 -10.93 41.79 5.80
N VAL A 395 -11.80 42.75 5.48
CA VAL A 395 -13.13 42.80 6.08
C VAL A 395 -14.16 42.54 5.00
N LEU A 396 -14.87 41.43 5.16
CA LEU A 396 -15.89 40.97 4.24
C LEU A 396 -17.27 41.26 4.81
N LEU A 397 -18.17 41.78 3.99
CA LEU A 397 -19.55 42.03 4.37
C LEU A 397 -20.41 40.86 3.89
N GLN A 398 -20.94 40.10 4.82
CA GLN A 398 -21.88 39.05 4.52
C GLN A 398 -23.30 39.61 4.48
N ARG A 399 -23.92 39.69 3.31
CA ARG A 399 -25.36 39.93 3.23
C ARG A 399 -26.08 38.79 3.87
N ASP A 400 -26.91 39.04 4.88
CA ASP A 400 -27.92 38.10 5.29
C ASP A 400 -28.84 37.86 4.08
N VAL A 401 -28.58 36.84 3.34
CA VAL A 401 -29.60 36.18 2.55
C VAL A 401 -30.55 35.64 3.59
N ALA A 402 -31.66 36.36 3.83
CA ALA A 402 -32.74 35.86 4.67
C ALA A 402 -32.87 34.38 4.37
N ALA A 403 -32.72 33.55 5.39
CA ALA A 403 -32.76 32.10 5.30
C ALA A 403 -34.11 31.68 4.73
N THR A 404 -34.27 31.84 3.44
CA THR A 404 -35.27 31.15 2.64
C THR A 404 -34.72 29.73 2.59
N SER A 405 -35.03 29.06 3.68
CA SER A 405 -34.58 27.75 4.04
C SER A 405 -34.73 26.83 2.84
N ILE A 406 -33.64 26.54 2.16
CA ILE A 406 -33.56 25.41 1.21
C ILE A 406 -33.93 24.12 1.97
N ALA A 407 -33.72 24.04 3.29
CA ALA A 407 -34.21 22.98 4.18
C ALA A 407 -35.76 22.86 4.12
N GLY A 408 -36.52 23.98 4.18
CA GLY A 408 -37.97 23.92 4.05
C GLY A 408 -38.47 23.52 2.68
N ALA A 409 -37.72 23.78 1.62
CA ALA A 409 -38.04 23.36 0.26
C ALA A 409 -37.72 21.86 0.02
N VAL A 410 -36.67 21.35 0.64
CA VAL A 410 -36.28 19.93 0.58
C VAL A 410 -37.22 19.07 1.44
N GLU A 411 -37.59 19.51 2.65
CA GLU A 411 -38.60 18.82 3.48
C GLU A 411 -39.98 18.81 2.82
N LYS A 412 -40.40 19.92 2.22
CA LYS A 412 -41.69 19.98 1.52
C LYS A 412 -41.73 19.07 0.31
N LYS A 413 -40.61 18.93 -0.41
CA LYS A 413 -40.46 18.04 -1.55
C LYS A 413 -40.40 16.56 -1.12
N ALA A 414 -39.77 16.25 -0.01
CA ALA A 414 -39.72 14.91 0.58
C ALA A 414 -41.10 14.48 1.14
N ALA A 415 -41.83 15.39 1.80
CA ALA A 415 -43.18 15.13 2.31
C ALA A 415 -44.19 14.91 1.16
N THR A 416 -44.02 15.63 0.04
CA THR A 416 -44.88 15.46 -1.15
C THR A 416 -44.59 14.14 -1.84
N ALA A 417 -43.32 13.71 -1.92
CA ALA A 417 -42.93 12.42 -2.47
C ALA A 417 -43.40 11.23 -1.63
N ALA A 418 -43.35 11.37 -0.32
CA ALA A 418 -43.84 10.35 0.63
C ALA A 418 -45.38 10.24 0.62
N GLY A 419 -46.11 11.35 0.38
CA GLY A 419 -47.54 11.36 0.23
C GLY A 419 -48.01 10.69 -1.09
N GLN A 420 -47.26 10.85 -2.17
CA GLN A 420 -47.56 10.21 -3.46
C GLN A 420 -47.27 8.70 -3.48
N ALA A 421 -46.23 8.24 -2.71
CA ALA A 421 -45.94 6.82 -2.57
C ALA A 421 -47.03 6.07 -1.79
N LYS A 422 -47.62 6.69 -0.75
CA LYS A 422 -48.75 6.09 0.04
C LYS A 422 -50.05 6.04 -0.74
N SER A 423 -50.29 6.95 -1.69
CA SER A 423 -51.53 6.92 -2.49
C SER A 423 -51.48 5.87 -3.61
N SER A 424 -50.29 5.49 -4.11
CA SER A 424 -50.13 4.44 -5.10
C SER A 424 -50.17 3.02 -4.51
N GLU A 425 -49.83 2.83 -3.24
CA GLU A 425 -49.97 1.54 -2.55
C GLU A 425 -51.43 1.22 -2.18
N SER A 426 -52.27 2.25 -1.94
CA SER A 426 -53.67 2.01 -1.66
C SER A 426 -54.56 1.76 -2.90
N GLN A 427 -54.05 2.05 -4.10
CA GLN A 427 -54.78 1.76 -5.36
C GLN A 427 -54.41 0.39 -5.96
N ASN A 428 -53.38 -0.30 -5.46
CA ASN A 428 -53.03 -1.65 -5.90
C ASN A 428 -53.52 -2.76 -4.92
N ALA A 429 -54.30 -2.39 -3.89
CA ALA A 429 -54.83 -3.33 -2.90
C ALA A 429 -56.36 -3.36 -2.90
N ALA A 430 -57.02 -2.90 -3.97
CA ALA A 430 -58.46 -3.01 -4.17
C ALA A 430 -58.84 -3.81 -5.42
#